data_f6640244cacfc5f3a44fbdf527acad58
#
_entry.id   f6640244cacfc5f3a44fbdf527acad58
#
_cell.length_a   1.000
_cell.length_b   1.000
_cell.length_c   1.000
_cell.angle_alpha   90.00
_cell.angle_beta   90.00
_cell.angle_gamma   90.00
#
_symmetry.space_group_name_H-M   'P 1'
#
loop_
_entity.id
_entity.type
_entity.pdbx_description
1 polymer ?
#
loop_
_entity_poly.entity_id
_entity_poly.type
_entity_poly.pdbx_seq_one_letter_code
_entity_poly.pdbx_strand_id
1 'polypeptide(L)'
;MGWSGCPASATGTSPPCSIGGVNYELYMGAALAEAAAAVASGEVADGAVAVVDEAMVARGRPGLRSTGDPTSHAVMSVIRETARRLGRPSLSGVTLFCVVEPCTMCVGALLESDADGLVFAVADPLQGACGSVVQLADRGAASRRLRVVSGILAQEAAELRRGTATDGAAGRP
;
A
#
# COMPACT_ATOMS: atom_id res chain seq x y z
N MET A 1 -1.48 4.94 24.88
CA MET A 1 -1.73 6.33 24.51
C MET A 1 -2.51 6.31 23.21
N GLY A 2 -3.70 6.92 23.21
CA GLY A 2 -4.74 6.72 22.22
C GLY A 2 -4.39 7.17 20.81
N TRP A 3 -4.74 6.38 19.85
CA TRP A 3 -4.75 6.70 18.43
C TRP A 3 -5.96 7.61 18.14
N SER A 4 -5.68 8.84 17.74
CA SER A 4 -6.71 9.75 17.21
C SER A 4 -6.86 9.45 15.72
N GLY A 5 -7.80 8.56 15.38
CA GLY A 5 -8.22 8.35 14.01
C GLY A 5 -8.82 9.62 13.42
N CYS A 6 -8.59 9.90 12.15
CA CYS A 6 -9.29 10.93 11.41
C CYS A 6 -10.81 10.65 11.49
N PRO A 7 -11.65 11.58 11.97
CA PRO A 7 -13.08 11.32 12.10
C PRO A 7 -13.72 11.16 10.72
N ALA A 8 -14.43 10.05 10.51
CA ALA A 8 -15.31 9.87 9.37
C ALA A 8 -16.44 10.91 9.46
N SER A 9 -16.39 11.95 8.64
CA SER A 9 -17.50 12.89 8.48
C SER A 9 -18.43 12.37 7.37
N ALA A 10 -19.61 11.95 7.76
CA ALA A 10 -20.75 11.86 6.87
C ALA A 10 -21.10 13.29 6.39
N THR A 11 -21.20 13.48 5.07
CA THR A 11 -21.59 14.68 4.32
C THR A 11 -20.47 15.65 3.91
N GLY A 12 -20.09 15.59 2.63
CA GLY A 12 -19.69 16.72 1.77
C GLY A 12 -18.38 17.44 2.11
N THR A 13 -17.41 17.34 1.21
CA THR A 13 -16.21 18.20 1.07
C THR A 13 -15.41 18.44 2.36
N SER A 14 -14.79 17.40 2.90
CA SER A 14 -13.69 17.56 3.84
C SER A 14 -12.42 18.01 3.08
N PRO A 15 -11.61 18.93 3.64
CA PRO A 15 -10.32 19.25 3.04
C PRO A 15 -9.44 18.00 3.00
N PRO A 16 -8.56 17.87 2.01
CA PRO A 16 -7.68 16.69 1.89
C PRO A 16 -6.90 16.48 3.19
N CYS A 17 -6.83 15.24 3.67
CA CYS A 17 -6.09 14.87 4.88
C CYS A 17 -4.60 15.04 4.60
N SER A 18 -4.06 16.22 4.91
CA SER A 18 -2.63 16.53 4.77
C SER A 18 -2.01 16.63 6.16
N ILE A 19 -1.12 15.72 6.48
CA ILE A 19 -0.20 15.85 7.62
C ILE A 19 1.16 16.26 7.05
N GLY A 20 1.56 17.51 7.26
CA GLY A 20 2.87 18.01 6.82
C GLY A 20 3.02 18.23 5.31
N GLY A 21 1.95 18.65 4.59
CA GLY A 21 2.02 19.00 3.16
C GLY A 21 1.78 17.83 2.20
N VAL A 22 1.84 16.57 2.64
CA VAL A 22 1.63 15.38 1.79
C VAL A 22 0.15 15.19 1.48
N ASN A 23 -0.23 15.19 0.20
CA ASN A 23 -1.59 14.90 -0.24
C ASN A 23 -1.82 13.38 -0.34
N TYR A 24 -2.27 12.77 0.77
CA TYR A 24 -2.48 11.32 0.84
C TYR A 24 -3.50 10.80 -0.17
N GLU A 25 -4.56 11.56 -0.43
CA GLU A 25 -5.62 11.16 -1.37
C GLU A 25 -5.11 11.13 -2.82
N LEU A 26 -4.24 12.07 -3.20
CA LEU A 26 -3.63 12.10 -4.52
C LEU A 26 -2.82 10.82 -4.80
N TYR A 27 -1.97 10.44 -3.87
CA TYR A 27 -1.09 9.27 -4.02
C TYR A 27 -1.87 7.95 -3.87
N MET A 28 -2.86 7.91 -2.99
CA MET A 28 -3.74 6.74 -2.88
C MET A 28 -4.61 6.59 -4.14
N GLY A 29 -5.09 7.68 -4.73
CA GLY A 29 -5.78 7.67 -6.02
C GLY A 29 -4.91 7.09 -7.15
N ALA A 30 -3.61 7.41 -7.14
CA ALA A 30 -2.67 6.80 -8.08
C ALA A 30 -2.46 5.31 -7.83
N ALA A 31 -2.41 4.86 -6.57
CA ALA A 31 -2.35 3.43 -6.22
C ALA A 31 -3.63 2.69 -6.66
N LEU A 32 -4.80 3.31 -6.49
CA LEU A 32 -6.08 2.78 -6.97
C LEU A 32 -6.13 2.65 -8.50
N ALA A 33 -5.54 3.60 -9.23
CA ALA A 33 -5.43 3.50 -10.69
C ALA A 33 -4.56 2.30 -11.12
N GLU A 34 -3.46 2.03 -10.41
CA GLU A 34 -2.65 0.82 -10.65
C GLU A 34 -3.43 -0.46 -10.31
N ALA A 35 -4.23 -0.44 -9.23
CA ALA A 35 -5.08 -1.57 -8.88
C ALA A 35 -6.17 -1.84 -9.93
N ALA A 36 -6.81 -0.81 -10.46
CA ALA A 36 -7.77 -0.94 -11.55
C ALA A 36 -7.12 -1.51 -12.83
N ALA A 37 -5.91 -1.06 -13.16
CA ALA A 37 -5.14 -1.60 -14.28
C ALA A 37 -4.71 -3.06 -14.05
N ALA A 38 -4.41 -3.46 -12.80
CA ALA A 38 -4.14 -4.84 -12.44
C ALA A 38 -5.36 -5.73 -12.71
N VAL A 39 -6.53 -5.30 -12.25
CA VAL A 39 -7.81 -6.01 -12.52
C VAL A 39 -8.06 -6.17 -14.02
N ALA A 40 -7.89 -5.11 -14.80
CA ALA A 40 -8.06 -5.15 -16.24
C ALA A 40 -7.10 -6.13 -16.95
N SER A 41 -5.95 -6.43 -16.34
CA SER A 41 -5.00 -7.44 -16.82
C SER A 41 -5.17 -8.83 -16.19
N GLY A 42 -6.23 -9.04 -15.41
CA GLY A 42 -6.53 -10.34 -14.78
C GLY A 42 -5.75 -10.61 -13.50
N GLU A 43 -5.05 -9.62 -12.95
CA GLU A 43 -4.32 -9.72 -11.68
C GLU A 43 -5.21 -9.40 -10.47
N VAL A 44 -4.67 -9.54 -9.29
CA VAL A 44 -5.34 -9.20 -8.01
C VAL A 44 -5.57 -7.68 -7.94
N ALA A 45 -6.72 -7.27 -7.37
CA ALA A 45 -7.07 -5.86 -7.16
C ALA A 45 -6.18 -5.20 -6.10
N ASP A 46 -4.93 -4.94 -6.44
CA ASP A 46 -3.96 -4.21 -5.62
C ASP A 46 -3.06 -3.35 -6.51
N GLY A 47 -2.54 -2.29 -5.94
CA GLY A 47 -1.65 -1.36 -6.62
C GLY A 47 -0.88 -0.55 -5.59
N ALA A 48 0.31 -0.11 -5.95
CA ALA A 48 1.15 0.67 -5.05
C ALA A 48 1.91 1.77 -5.78
N VAL A 49 2.26 2.82 -5.04
CA VAL A 49 3.16 3.89 -5.50
C VAL A 49 4.15 4.27 -4.39
N ALA A 50 5.32 4.76 -4.77
CA ALA A 50 6.32 5.29 -3.86
C ALA A 50 6.49 6.79 -4.06
N VAL A 51 6.61 7.53 -2.96
CA VAL A 51 6.71 8.98 -2.91
C VAL A 51 7.93 9.38 -2.09
N VAL A 52 8.71 10.31 -2.63
CA VAL A 52 9.86 10.95 -1.97
C VAL A 52 9.75 12.45 -2.23
N ASP A 53 9.88 13.27 -1.19
CA ASP A 53 9.83 14.74 -1.32
C ASP A 53 8.65 15.22 -2.19
N GLU A 54 7.45 14.70 -1.91
CA GLU A 54 6.21 14.97 -2.65
C GLU A 54 6.23 14.54 -4.14
N ALA A 55 7.29 13.90 -4.61
CA ALA A 55 7.38 13.39 -5.96
C ALA A 55 7.09 11.87 -5.98
N MET A 56 6.22 11.45 -6.89
CA MET A 56 5.96 10.04 -7.14
C MET A 56 7.11 9.44 -7.96
N VAL A 57 7.91 8.59 -7.34
CA VAL A 57 9.12 8.02 -7.94
C VAL A 57 8.91 6.65 -8.58
N ALA A 58 7.90 5.88 -8.15
CA ALA A 58 7.60 4.59 -8.73
C ALA A 58 6.11 4.26 -8.62
N ARG A 59 5.65 3.40 -9.54
CA ARG A 59 4.32 2.80 -9.55
C ARG A 59 4.45 1.31 -9.81
N GLY A 60 3.54 0.51 -9.27
CA GLY A 60 3.55 -0.93 -9.49
C GLY A 60 2.23 -1.57 -9.17
N ARG A 61 2.03 -2.70 -9.81
CA ARG A 61 0.88 -3.59 -9.66
C ARG A 61 1.38 -5.02 -9.45
N PRO A 62 0.54 -5.91 -8.92
CA PRO A 62 0.92 -7.31 -8.81
C PRO A 62 1.11 -7.94 -10.19
N GLY A 63 1.92 -8.98 -10.24
CA GLY A 63 2.18 -9.75 -11.45
C GLY A 63 2.23 -11.25 -11.15
N LEU A 64 1.44 -11.72 -10.19
CA LEU A 64 1.49 -13.12 -9.73
C LEU A 64 1.14 -14.08 -10.85
N ARG A 65 0.09 -13.78 -11.62
CA ARG A 65 -0.39 -14.64 -12.71
C ARG A 65 0.42 -14.46 -13.99
N SER A 66 0.75 -13.23 -14.32
CA SER A 66 1.47 -12.89 -15.56
C SER A 66 2.93 -13.35 -15.55
N THR A 67 3.58 -13.34 -14.37
CA THR A 67 4.98 -13.76 -14.24
C THR A 67 5.16 -15.17 -13.68
N GLY A 68 4.12 -15.74 -13.06
CA GLY A 68 4.23 -16.99 -12.29
C GLY A 68 5.05 -16.85 -11.01
N ASP A 69 5.34 -15.63 -10.58
CA ASP A 69 6.12 -15.36 -9.36
C ASP A 69 5.16 -15.02 -8.19
N PRO A 70 5.04 -15.91 -7.17
CA PRO A 70 4.15 -15.70 -6.03
C PRO A 70 4.58 -14.52 -5.14
N THR A 71 5.79 -13.99 -5.32
CA THR A 71 6.29 -12.81 -4.59
C THR A 71 6.05 -11.50 -5.31
N SER A 72 5.49 -11.52 -6.51
CA SER A 72 5.26 -10.34 -7.35
C SER A 72 4.03 -9.54 -6.87
N HIS A 73 4.03 -9.13 -5.59
CA HIS A 73 3.04 -8.23 -5.04
C HIS A 73 3.30 -6.78 -5.48
N ALA A 74 2.26 -5.94 -5.52
CA ALA A 74 2.38 -4.53 -5.90
C ALA A 74 3.46 -3.78 -5.09
N VAL A 75 3.48 -3.98 -3.77
CA VAL A 75 4.49 -3.39 -2.86
C VAL A 75 5.90 -3.86 -3.22
N MET A 76 6.11 -5.15 -3.49
CA MET A 76 7.41 -5.69 -3.88
C MET A 76 7.91 -5.11 -5.20
N SER A 77 7.01 -4.94 -6.17
CA SER A 77 7.31 -4.32 -7.46
C SER A 77 7.76 -2.86 -7.28
N VAL A 78 7.05 -2.11 -6.43
CA VAL A 78 7.38 -0.70 -6.13
C VAL A 78 8.69 -0.57 -5.36
N ILE A 79 8.97 -1.42 -4.37
CA ILE A 79 10.25 -1.41 -3.63
C ILE A 79 11.42 -1.57 -4.62
N ARG A 80 11.36 -2.57 -5.49
CA ARG A 80 12.43 -2.86 -6.47
C ARG A 80 12.62 -1.70 -7.46
N GLU A 81 11.53 -1.18 -8.00
CA GLU A 81 11.59 -0.06 -8.96
C GLU A 81 12.08 1.23 -8.29
N THR A 82 11.66 1.50 -7.06
CA THR A 82 12.13 2.66 -6.29
C THR A 82 13.62 2.59 -6.03
N ALA A 83 14.13 1.46 -5.54
CA ALA A 83 15.55 1.25 -5.29
C ALA A 83 16.39 1.44 -6.57
N ARG A 84 15.89 0.90 -7.71
CA ARG A 84 16.53 1.06 -9.02
C ARG A 84 16.58 2.53 -9.46
N ARG A 85 15.49 3.29 -9.30
CA ARG A 85 15.42 4.71 -9.70
C ARG A 85 16.25 5.61 -8.80
N LEU A 86 16.28 5.32 -7.51
CA LEU A 86 17.11 6.07 -6.55
C LEU A 86 18.60 5.69 -6.62
N GLY A 87 18.94 4.58 -7.30
CA GLY A 87 20.32 4.08 -7.40
C GLY A 87 20.89 3.61 -6.04
N ARG A 88 20.03 3.27 -5.09
CA ARG A 88 20.43 2.83 -3.74
C ARG A 88 19.43 1.81 -3.17
N PRO A 89 19.89 0.84 -2.34
CA PRO A 89 19.01 -0.16 -1.74
C PRO A 89 18.15 0.40 -0.60
N SER A 90 18.59 1.45 0.08
CA SER A 90 17.85 2.06 1.16
C SER A 90 16.74 2.99 0.61
N LEU A 91 15.53 2.83 1.12
CA LEU A 91 14.35 3.64 0.84
C LEU A 91 14.09 4.69 1.93
N SER A 92 15.14 5.11 2.66
CA SER A 92 15.01 6.21 3.63
C SER A 92 14.48 7.47 2.94
N GLY A 93 13.51 8.13 3.56
CA GLY A 93 12.76 9.25 2.99
C GLY A 93 11.56 8.85 2.12
N VAL A 94 11.36 7.55 1.85
CA VAL A 94 10.27 7.07 1.00
C VAL A 94 9.03 6.74 1.82
N THR A 95 7.86 7.18 1.36
CA THR A 95 6.56 6.70 1.81
C THR A 95 5.90 5.90 0.69
N LEU A 96 5.50 4.66 1.00
CA LEU A 96 4.71 3.83 0.09
C LEU A 96 3.22 3.99 0.35
N PHE A 97 2.46 4.01 -0.74
CA PHE A 97 1.01 3.95 -0.72
C PHE A 97 0.58 2.67 -1.43
N CYS A 98 -0.29 1.88 -0.82
CA CYS A 98 -0.86 0.67 -1.43
C CYS A 98 -2.34 0.55 -1.12
N VAL A 99 -3.08 -0.12 -1.98
CA VAL A 99 -4.54 -0.23 -1.83
C VAL A 99 -4.89 -1.18 -0.67
N VAL A 100 -4.18 -2.29 -0.56
CA VAL A 100 -4.45 -3.33 0.44
C VAL A 100 -3.36 -3.34 1.50
N GLU A 101 -3.74 -3.59 2.76
CA GLU A 101 -2.79 -3.80 3.85
C GLU A 101 -1.73 -4.84 3.47
N PRO A 102 -0.45 -4.52 3.54
CA PRO A 102 0.61 -5.42 3.13
C PRO A 102 0.73 -6.66 4.02
N CYS A 103 1.04 -7.80 3.39
CA CYS A 103 1.34 -9.05 4.08
C CYS A 103 2.73 -9.03 4.75
N THR A 104 3.05 -10.07 5.52
CA THR A 104 4.33 -10.19 6.26
C THR A 104 5.57 -10.06 5.37
N MET A 105 5.54 -10.62 4.16
CA MET A 105 6.63 -10.50 3.19
C MET A 105 6.85 -9.03 2.80
N CYS A 106 5.78 -8.32 2.45
CA CYS A 106 5.84 -6.92 2.03
C CYS A 106 6.30 -6.00 3.16
N VAL A 107 5.75 -6.17 4.38
CA VAL A 107 6.18 -5.38 5.54
C VAL A 107 7.62 -5.68 5.91
N GLY A 108 8.05 -6.95 5.85
CA GLY A 108 9.45 -7.34 6.04
C GLY A 108 10.39 -6.64 5.05
N ALA A 109 10.00 -6.59 3.78
CA ALA A 109 10.78 -5.91 2.74
C ALA A 109 10.85 -4.39 2.94
N LEU A 110 9.76 -3.76 3.41
CA LEU A 110 9.74 -2.33 3.75
C LEU A 110 10.68 -2.00 4.91
N LEU A 111 10.67 -2.83 5.95
CA LEU A 111 11.57 -2.68 7.10
C LEU A 111 13.03 -2.90 6.72
N GLU A 112 13.31 -3.92 5.89
CA GLU A 112 14.67 -4.24 5.44
C GLU A 112 15.24 -3.14 4.52
N SER A 113 14.39 -2.50 3.73
CA SER A 113 14.78 -1.39 2.85
C SER A 113 14.81 -0.02 3.53
N ASP A 114 14.57 0.08 4.83
CA ASP A 114 14.51 1.33 5.60
C ASP A 114 13.44 2.33 5.09
N ALA A 115 12.30 1.85 4.60
CA ALA A 115 11.21 2.75 4.21
C ALA A 115 10.67 3.51 5.43
N ASP A 116 10.39 4.82 5.28
CA ASP A 116 9.96 5.67 6.39
C ASP A 116 8.46 5.57 6.67
N GLY A 117 7.65 5.37 5.65
CA GLY A 117 6.20 5.40 5.77
C GLY A 117 5.48 4.42 4.88
N LEU A 118 4.30 4.01 5.36
CA LEU A 118 3.35 3.16 4.67
C LEU A 118 1.94 3.72 4.85
N VAL A 119 1.23 3.87 3.75
CA VAL A 119 -0.18 4.27 3.74
C VAL A 119 -0.97 3.21 2.99
N PHE A 120 -2.05 2.70 3.58
CA PHE A 120 -2.93 1.76 2.89
C PHE A 120 -4.41 2.14 3.04
N ALA A 121 -5.22 1.72 2.06
CA ALA A 121 -6.63 2.06 2.04
C ALA A 121 -7.48 1.10 2.87
N VAL A 122 -7.35 -0.22 2.65
CA VAL A 122 -8.19 -1.23 3.29
C VAL A 122 -7.36 -2.29 4.00
N ALA A 123 -7.89 -2.76 5.13
CA ALA A 123 -7.34 -3.88 5.90
C ALA A 123 -7.42 -5.20 5.11
N ASP A 124 -6.49 -6.11 5.37
CA ASP A 124 -6.54 -7.49 4.89
C ASP A 124 -6.69 -8.45 6.08
N PRO A 125 -7.91 -8.94 6.35
CA PRO A 125 -8.17 -9.82 7.49
C PRO A 125 -7.56 -11.21 7.36
N LEU A 126 -6.99 -11.56 6.20
CA LEU A 126 -6.40 -12.87 5.94
C LEU A 126 -4.87 -12.88 6.03
N GLN A 127 -4.21 -11.78 5.66
CA GLN A 127 -2.76 -11.72 5.55
C GLN A 127 -2.13 -10.41 6.02
N GLY A 128 -2.94 -9.43 6.45
CA GLY A 128 -2.47 -8.11 6.84
C GLY A 128 -1.46 -8.15 7.98
N ALA A 129 -0.34 -7.47 7.82
CA ALA A 129 0.76 -7.47 8.79
C ALA A 129 1.01 -6.10 9.44
N CYS A 130 0.05 -5.19 9.34
CA CYS A 130 0.05 -3.87 9.99
C CYS A 130 -1.05 -3.74 11.06
N GLY A 131 -1.53 -4.87 11.58
CA GLY A 131 -2.50 -4.90 12.67
C GLY A 131 -3.68 -5.84 12.47
N SER A 132 -4.03 -6.24 11.23
CA SER A 132 -5.20 -7.09 10.99
C SER A 132 -4.98 -8.52 11.44
N VAL A 133 -3.87 -9.16 11.09
CA VAL A 133 -3.54 -10.55 11.51
C VAL A 133 -2.34 -10.54 12.45
N VAL A 134 -1.30 -9.83 12.07
CA VAL A 134 -0.11 -9.63 12.90
C VAL A 134 0.30 -8.16 12.85
N GLN A 135 1.03 -7.68 13.88
CA GLN A 135 1.61 -6.35 13.90
C GLN A 135 3.13 -6.46 13.76
N LEU A 136 3.61 -6.31 12.54
CA LEU A 136 5.03 -6.39 12.21
C LEU A 136 5.65 -5.00 12.06
N ALA A 137 4.89 -4.00 11.63
CA ALA A 137 5.38 -2.64 11.37
C ALA A 137 6.02 -1.97 12.59
N ASP A 138 5.59 -2.33 13.81
CA ASP A 138 6.13 -1.81 15.07
C ASP A 138 7.34 -2.61 15.61
N ARG A 139 7.68 -3.74 14.99
CA ARG A 139 8.70 -4.68 15.49
C ARG A 139 10.12 -4.39 15.04
N GLY A 140 10.34 -3.33 14.28
CA GLY A 140 11.68 -2.88 13.95
C GLY A 140 12.48 -2.52 15.21
N ALA A 141 13.83 -2.69 15.16
CA ALA A 141 14.69 -2.06 16.16
C ALA A 141 14.28 -0.61 16.33
N ALA A 142 14.45 -0.02 17.53
CA ALA A 142 13.92 1.30 17.88
C ALA A 142 14.26 2.44 16.87
N SER A 143 15.25 2.19 15.99
CA SER A 143 15.67 3.07 14.89
C SER A 143 14.94 2.83 13.56
N ARG A 144 14.11 1.78 13.43
CA ARG A 144 13.46 1.36 12.17
C ARG A 144 11.97 1.15 12.37
N ARG A 145 11.24 2.20 12.71
CA ARG A 145 9.78 2.16 12.81
C ARG A 145 9.16 2.67 11.52
N LEU A 146 8.43 1.79 10.86
CA LEU A 146 7.59 2.16 9.74
C LEU A 146 6.38 2.97 10.25
N ARG A 147 6.24 4.21 9.81
CA ARG A 147 5.05 5.02 10.14
C ARG A 147 3.89 4.54 9.30
N VAL A 148 2.84 4.06 9.94
CA VAL A 148 1.68 3.47 9.24
C VAL A 148 0.47 4.40 9.35
N VAL A 149 -0.18 4.66 8.22
CA VAL A 149 -1.48 5.33 8.11
C VAL A 149 -2.43 4.42 7.33
N SER A 150 -3.66 4.29 7.79
CA SER A 150 -4.67 3.44 7.14
C SER A 150 -5.98 4.19 6.88
N GLY A 151 -6.78 3.69 5.96
CA GLY A 151 -8.14 4.18 5.73
C GLY A 151 -8.24 5.31 4.71
N ILE A 152 -7.19 5.64 3.97
CA ILE A 152 -7.23 6.68 2.94
C ILE A 152 -7.93 6.12 1.68
N LEU A 153 -9.03 6.75 1.25
CA LEU A 153 -9.91 6.30 0.15
C LEU A 153 -10.39 4.84 0.33
N ALA A 154 -10.71 4.47 1.57
CA ALA A 154 -11.08 3.09 1.93
C ALA A 154 -12.35 2.62 1.23
N GLN A 155 -13.31 3.51 0.99
CA GLN A 155 -14.56 3.19 0.33
C GLN A 155 -14.32 2.82 -1.14
N GLU A 156 -13.59 3.63 -1.86
CA GLU A 156 -13.23 3.42 -3.27
C GLU A 156 -12.42 2.12 -3.44
N ALA A 157 -11.47 1.87 -2.54
CA ALA A 157 -10.69 0.64 -2.51
C ALA A 157 -11.57 -0.60 -2.27
N ALA A 158 -12.52 -0.51 -1.33
CA ALA A 158 -13.44 -1.61 -1.05
C ALA A 158 -14.39 -1.87 -2.23
N GLU A 159 -14.85 -0.84 -2.93
CA GLU A 159 -15.69 -0.97 -4.13
C GLU A 159 -14.94 -1.67 -5.25
N LEU A 160 -13.71 -1.24 -5.56
CA LEU A 160 -12.86 -1.87 -6.56
C LEU A 160 -12.65 -3.36 -6.26
N ARG A 161 -12.36 -3.72 -5.01
CA ARG A 161 -12.14 -5.11 -4.60
C ARG A 161 -13.41 -5.97 -4.65
N ARG A 162 -14.57 -5.42 -4.31
CA ARG A 162 -15.85 -6.15 -4.42
C ARG A 162 -16.18 -6.53 -5.86
N GLY A 163 -15.93 -5.65 -6.80
CA GLY A 163 -16.13 -5.92 -8.24
C GLY A 163 -15.31 -7.11 -8.75
N THR A 164 -14.18 -7.42 -8.09
CA THR A 164 -13.31 -8.54 -8.49
C THR A 164 -13.54 -9.82 -7.70
N ALA A 165 -14.18 -9.75 -6.53
CA ALA A 165 -14.46 -10.93 -5.71
C ALA A 165 -15.52 -11.85 -6.34
N THR A 166 -16.36 -11.34 -7.23
CA THR A 166 -17.34 -12.15 -7.99
C THR A 166 -16.69 -13.01 -9.06
N ASP A 167 -15.50 -12.63 -9.54
CA ASP A 167 -14.78 -13.36 -10.61
C ASP A 167 -13.64 -14.25 -10.06
N GLY A 168 -13.31 -14.16 -8.78
CA GLY A 168 -12.10 -14.70 -8.17
C GLY A 168 -12.26 -15.64 -6.99
N ALA A 169 -13.46 -16.20 -6.75
CA ALA A 169 -13.66 -17.26 -5.73
C ALA A 169 -13.03 -18.61 -6.12
N ALA A 170 -12.34 -18.69 -7.25
CA ALA A 170 -11.62 -19.87 -7.73
C ALA A 170 -10.15 -19.51 -7.92
N GLY A 171 -9.30 -19.77 -6.94
CA GLY A 171 -7.88 -19.80 -7.21
C GLY A 171 -6.95 -19.36 -6.09
N ARG A 172 -6.97 -20.08 -4.97
CA ARG A 172 -5.73 -20.51 -4.32
C ARG A 172 -5.62 -22.01 -4.45
N PRO A 173 -4.49 -22.54 -4.96
CA PRO A 173 -4.19 -23.95 -4.81
C PRO A 173 -4.00 -24.29 -3.35
#